data_065448b700e32ca4b6fbb9f72ca91225
#
_entry.id   065448b700e32ca4b6fbb9f72ca91225
#
_cell.length_a   1.000
_cell.length_b   1.000
_cell.length_c   1.000
_cell.angle_alpha   90.00
_cell.angle_beta   90.00
_cell.angle_gamma   90.00
#
_symmetry.space_group_name_H-M   'P 1'
#
loop_
_entity.id
_entity.type
_entity.pdbx_description
1 polymer ?
#
loop_
_entity_poly.entity_id
_entity_poly.type
_entity_poly.pdbx_seq_one_letter_code
_entity_poly.pdbx_strand_id
1 'polypeptide(L)'
;MTTVRGSTASETKMIKAIQRAVGAAEDGMIGGETMAAVAAKLGADCFPLTLRIYGQPTIIARDIVVCNPRAGLKGYSNSLSGSFSYQKKPCSILVSWGKSVCASACHAWLGKPETVLYRLYSGEFGIQRCMYASQLPDGVKWAVGGMGLLDLYDPQEEGFSGQYADVLRRTNHTALGVKGGMVYLIYCAGMTGREVDEHCRKLGLELAVMLDGGHVAAINGAESFAKINTGQIQYYMIQGN
;
A
#
# COMPACT_ATOMS: atom_id res chain seq x y z
N MET A 1 11.06 10.92 24.04
CA MET A 1 10.78 11.71 22.81
C MET A 1 11.83 11.32 21.77
N THR A 2 11.48 10.39 20.90
CA THR A 2 12.42 9.92 19.86
C THR A 2 12.20 10.81 18.64
N THR A 3 13.19 11.63 18.34
CA THR A 3 13.19 12.52 17.17
C THR A 3 13.11 11.66 15.91
N VAL A 4 11.99 11.74 15.20
CA VAL A 4 11.82 11.11 13.91
C VAL A 4 12.78 11.79 12.94
N ARG A 5 13.86 11.13 12.55
CA ARG A 5 14.66 11.52 11.38
C ARG A 5 13.82 11.23 10.13
N GLY A 6 12.93 12.12 9.82
CA GLY A 6 12.03 11.98 8.69
C GLY A 6 12.47 12.82 7.52
N SER A 7 12.42 14.10 7.62
CA SER A 7 12.83 14.99 6.56
C SER A 7 14.03 15.82 7.02
N THR A 8 14.87 16.23 6.09
CA THR A 8 15.87 17.26 6.36
C THR A 8 15.12 18.54 6.78
N ALA A 9 15.75 19.42 7.54
CA ALA A 9 15.16 20.70 7.89
C ALA A 9 14.67 21.49 6.64
N SER A 10 15.33 21.27 5.50
CA SER A 10 14.93 21.83 4.20
C SER A 10 13.63 21.24 3.68
N GLU A 11 13.46 19.91 3.76
CA GLU A 11 12.21 19.24 3.32
C GLU A 11 11.02 19.62 4.18
N THR A 12 11.19 19.66 5.50
CA THR A 12 10.12 20.14 6.41
C THR A 12 9.72 21.58 6.10
N LYS A 13 10.69 22.45 5.81
CA LYS A 13 10.43 23.84 5.44
C LYS A 13 9.66 23.93 4.12
N MET A 14 10.02 23.12 3.15
CA MET A 14 9.33 23.03 1.86
C MET A 14 7.90 22.50 2.01
N ILE A 15 7.70 21.45 2.81
CA ILE A 15 6.36 20.90 3.09
C ILE A 15 5.47 21.98 3.74
N LYS A 16 5.97 22.69 4.75
CA LYS A 16 5.22 23.78 5.38
C LYS A 16 4.89 24.92 4.42
N ALA A 17 5.81 25.23 3.50
CA ALA A 17 5.53 26.24 2.47
C ALA A 17 4.43 25.79 1.51
N ILE A 18 4.40 24.51 1.13
CA ILE A 18 3.31 23.92 0.33
C ILE A 18 2.00 23.99 1.10
N GLN A 19 1.99 23.53 2.36
CA GLN A 19 0.81 23.56 3.22
C GLN A 19 0.22 24.96 3.33
N ARG A 20 1.06 25.97 3.58
CA ARG A 20 0.65 27.37 3.60
C ARG A 20 0.05 27.83 2.27
N ALA A 21 0.69 27.47 1.16
CA ALA A 21 0.23 27.86 -0.18
C ALA A 21 -1.13 27.25 -0.54
N VAL A 22 -1.46 26.08 -0.01
CA VAL A 22 -2.73 25.38 -0.29
C VAL A 22 -3.77 25.55 0.83
N GLY A 23 -3.42 26.22 1.94
CA GLY A 23 -4.33 26.47 3.06
C GLY A 23 -4.52 25.26 3.99
N ALA A 24 -3.56 24.33 4.04
CA ALA A 24 -3.54 23.23 4.99
C ALA A 24 -2.78 23.60 6.27
N ALA A 25 -2.98 22.81 7.35
CA ALA A 25 -2.24 22.97 8.60
C ALA A 25 -0.73 22.78 8.39
N GLU A 26 0.09 23.72 8.88
CA GLU A 26 1.55 23.75 8.67
C GLU A 26 2.29 22.85 9.68
N ASP A 27 1.93 21.58 9.74
CA ASP A 27 2.57 20.60 10.61
C ASP A 27 3.90 20.05 10.06
N GLY A 28 4.19 20.27 8.79
CA GLY A 28 5.38 19.77 8.11
C GLY A 28 5.25 18.30 7.71
N MET A 29 4.05 17.75 7.71
CA MET A 29 3.75 16.39 7.28
C MET A 29 2.77 16.40 6.12
N ILE A 30 3.06 15.63 5.07
CA ILE A 30 2.11 15.43 3.99
C ILE A 30 1.13 14.34 4.39
N GLY A 31 -0.06 14.75 4.82
CA GLY A 31 -1.16 13.88 5.18
C GLY A 31 -2.38 14.09 4.29
N GLY A 32 -3.48 13.39 4.61
CA GLY A 32 -4.73 13.49 3.85
C GLY A 32 -5.26 14.92 3.73
N GLU A 33 -5.16 15.72 4.79
CA GLU A 33 -5.58 17.12 4.78
C GLU A 33 -4.76 17.97 3.79
N THR A 34 -3.42 17.87 3.86
CA THR A 34 -2.53 18.55 2.90
C THR A 34 -2.85 18.13 1.47
N MET A 35 -3.10 16.84 1.25
CA MET A 35 -3.40 16.30 -0.06
C MET A 35 -4.75 16.76 -0.58
N ALA A 36 -5.78 16.78 0.27
CA ALA A 36 -7.09 17.32 -0.08
C ALA A 36 -7.02 18.80 -0.45
N ALA A 37 -6.24 19.58 0.30
CA ALA A 37 -6.02 20.99 0.01
C ALA A 37 -5.25 21.23 -1.30
N VAL A 38 -4.23 20.40 -1.59
CA VAL A 38 -3.51 20.39 -2.88
C VAL A 38 -4.48 20.08 -4.02
N ALA A 39 -5.30 19.04 -3.88
CA ALA A 39 -6.29 18.67 -4.89
C ALA A 39 -7.31 19.78 -5.15
N ALA A 40 -7.79 20.40 -4.09
CA ALA A 40 -8.74 21.53 -4.20
C ALA A 40 -8.12 22.74 -4.90
N LYS A 41 -6.84 23.02 -4.64
CA LYS A 41 -6.12 24.18 -5.19
C LYS A 41 -5.68 24.00 -6.64
N LEU A 42 -5.18 22.80 -6.98
CA LEU A 42 -4.58 22.50 -8.29
C LEU A 42 -5.52 21.71 -9.22
N GLY A 43 -6.67 21.29 -8.71
CA GLY A 43 -7.63 20.48 -9.44
C GLY A 43 -7.35 18.97 -9.33
N ALA A 44 -8.31 18.18 -9.84
CA ALA A 44 -8.28 16.72 -9.76
C ALA A 44 -7.10 16.07 -10.50
N ASP A 45 -6.50 16.77 -11.46
CA ASP A 45 -5.46 16.27 -12.35
C ASP A 45 -4.09 16.09 -11.67
N CYS A 46 -3.98 16.51 -10.39
CA CYS A 46 -2.75 16.38 -9.59
C CYS A 46 -2.55 15.00 -8.96
N PHE A 47 -3.49 14.10 -9.10
CA PHE A 47 -3.38 12.76 -8.55
C PHE A 47 -3.14 11.72 -9.64
N PRO A 48 -2.34 10.71 -9.32
CA PRO A 48 -1.63 10.43 -8.06
C PRO A 48 -0.33 11.23 -7.89
N LEU A 49 0.00 11.53 -6.65
CA LEU A 49 1.26 12.17 -6.26
C LEU A 49 2.30 11.14 -5.85
N THR A 50 3.52 11.31 -6.36
CA THR A 50 4.66 10.46 -6.01
C THR A 50 5.65 11.25 -5.16
N LEU A 51 5.93 10.76 -3.98
CA LEU A 51 6.74 11.45 -2.97
C LEU A 51 7.73 10.47 -2.31
N ARG A 52 8.77 11.02 -1.66
CA ARG A 52 9.54 10.28 -0.64
C ARG A 52 9.13 10.78 0.73
N ILE A 53 8.49 9.91 1.51
CA ILE A 53 8.07 10.23 2.86
C ILE A 53 8.93 9.39 3.81
N TYR A 54 9.63 10.06 4.73
CA TYR A 54 10.62 9.41 5.61
C TYR A 54 11.68 8.60 4.83
N GLY A 55 12.05 9.09 3.63
CA GLY A 55 13.03 8.42 2.78
C GLY A 55 12.48 7.25 1.94
N GLN A 56 11.23 6.84 2.17
CA GLN A 56 10.61 5.74 1.42
C GLN A 56 9.77 6.27 0.25
N PRO A 57 9.88 5.69 -0.95
CA PRO A 57 9.02 6.02 -2.08
C PRO A 57 7.56 5.72 -1.75
N THR A 58 6.70 6.70 -1.95
CA THR A 58 5.27 6.60 -1.63
C THR A 58 4.45 7.28 -2.72
N ILE A 59 3.41 6.60 -3.20
CA ILE A 59 2.40 7.15 -4.10
C ILE A 59 1.14 7.35 -3.29
N ILE A 60 0.58 8.56 -3.33
CA ILE A 60 -0.71 8.88 -2.72
C ILE A 60 -1.72 9.03 -3.86
N ALA A 61 -2.84 8.34 -3.78
CA ALA A 61 -3.87 8.29 -4.80
C ALA A 61 -5.27 8.43 -4.18
N ARG A 62 -6.26 8.84 -4.98
CA ARG A 62 -7.67 8.89 -4.52
C ARG A 62 -8.30 7.51 -4.48
N ASP A 63 -7.84 6.64 -5.37
CA ASP A 63 -8.35 5.30 -5.54
C ASP A 63 -7.28 4.41 -6.16
N ILE A 64 -7.55 3.13 -6.25
CA ILE A 64 -6.68 2.16 -6.93
C ILE A 64 -7.45 1.26 -7.88
N VAL A 65 -6.71 0.68 -8.79
CA VAL A 65 -7.16 -0.44 -9.62
C VAL A 65 -6.22 -1.61 -9.40
N VAL A 66 -6.79 -2.76 -9.13
CA VAL A 66 -6.06 -4.04 -9.14
C VAL A 66 -6.05 -4.54 -10.58
N CYS A 67 -4.87 -4.65 -11.18
CA CYS A 67 -4.74 -4.99 -12.61
C CYS A 67 -3.68 -6.07 -12.87
N ASN A 68 -3.92 -6.84 -13.94
CA ASN A 68 -2.94 -7.79 -14.44
C ASN A 68 -2.02 -7.07 -15.45
N PRO A 69 -0.71 -7.03 -15.25
CA PRO A 69 0.22 -6.43 -16.18
C PRO A 69 0.38 -7.30 -17.44
N ARG A 70 -0.52 -7.15 -18.40
CA ARG A 70 -0.50 -7.94 -19.67
C ARG A 70 0.67 -7.58 -20.58
N ALA A 71 1.25 -6.40 -20.44
CA ALA A 71 2.23 -5.86 -21.39
C ALA A 71 3.57 -5.47 -20.72
N GLY A 72 3.87 -5.98 -19.54
CA GLY A 72 5.00 -5.52 -18.74
C GLY A 72 4.75 -4.15 -18.11
N LEU A 73 5.58 -3.78 -17.14
CA LEU A 73 5.40 -2.57 -16.33
C LEU A 73 5.59 -1.24 -17.06
N LYS A 74 6.10 -1.25 -18.29
CA LYS A 74 6.38 -0.03 -19.05
C LYS A 74 5.16 0.83 -19.34
N GLY A 75 3.94 0.28 -19.23
CA GLY A 75 2.69 1.00 -19.42
C GLY A 75 1.97 1.42 -18.14
N TYR A 76 2.49 1.08 -16.96
CA TYR A 76 1.85 1.39 -15.69
C TYR A 76 2.64 2.45 -14.93
N SER A 77 2.16 3.68 -14.99
CA SER A 77 2.60 4.76 -14.09
C SER A 77 1.87 4.63 -12.76
N ASN A 78 2.49 5.12 -11.69
CA ASN A 78 1.87 5.19 -10.36
C ASN A 78 1.38 3.84 -9.83
N SER A 79 2.25 2.84 -9.83
CA SER A 79 1.88 1.48 -9.49
C SER A 79 2.80 0.87 -8.44
N LEU A 80 2.26 -0.11 -7.70
CA LEU A 80 2.95 -0.91 -6.71
C LEU A 80 2.81 -2.39 -7.08
N SER A 81 3.87 -3.16 -6.98
CA SER A 81 3.77 -4.62 -6.99
C SER A 81 3.13 -5.06 -5.69
N GLY A 82 2.26 -6.06 -5.74
CA GLY A 82 1.48 -6.09 -4.58
C GLY A 82 0.98 -7.40 -4.04
N SER A 83 0.42 -8.26 -4.79
CA SER A 83 -0.16 -9.44 -4.18
C SER A 83 0.86 -10.53 -3.91
N PHE A 84 0.70 -11.24 -2.80
CA PHE A 84 1.39 -12.50 -2.59
C PHE A 84 1.13 -13.46 -3.75
N SER A 85 2.18 -14.13 -4.20
CA SER A 85 2.10 -15.02 -5.36
C SER A 85 2.84 -16.33 -5.10
N TYR A 86 2.26 -17.41 -5.60
CA TYR A 86 2.86 -18.74 -5.61
C TYR A 86 2.74 -19.37 -6.99
N GLN A 87 3.83 -19.94 -7.49
CA GLN A 87 3.89 -20.53 -8.83
C GLN A 87 3.27 -19.63 -9.92
N LYS A 88 3.58 -18.36 -9.84
CA LYS A 88 3.12 -17.39 -10.81
C LYS A 88 1.61 -17.11 -10.81
N LYS A 89 0.91 -17.35 -9.74
CA LYS A 89 -0.50 -17.02 -9.56
C LYS A 89 -0.68 -16.26 -8.25
N PRO A 90 -1.62 -15.32 -8.17
CA PRO A 90 -1.94 -14.70 -6.89
C PRO A 90 -2.43 -15.78 -5.92
N CYS A 91 -1.93 -15.73 -4.69
CA CYS A 91 -2.33 -16.64 -3.63
C CYS A 91 -2.92 -15.92 -2.41
N SER A 92 -3.25 -14.65 -2.56
CA SER A 92 -3.88 -13.78 -1.57
C SER A 92 -5.21 -13.26 -2.12
N ILE A 93 -6.17 -12.93 -1.26
CA ILE A 93 -7.47 -12.43 -1.70
C ILE A 93 -7.30 -11.17 -2.53
N LEU A 94 -7.82 -11.22 -3.76
CA LEU A 94 -7.84 -10.09 -4.67
C LEU A 94 -9.21 -9.94 -5.31
N VAL A 95 -9.75 -8.72 -5.24
CA VAL A 95 -10.96 -8.33 -5.95
C VAL A 95 -10.65 -7.13 -6.83
N SER A 96 -11.10 -7.17 -8.06
CA SER A 96 -10.96 -6.09 -9.04
C SER A 96 -12.31 -5.81 -9.67
N TRP A 97 -12.80 -4.58 -9.56
CA TRP A 97 -14.11 -4.16 -10.08
C TRP A 97 -15.26 -5.10 -9.66
N GLY A 98 -15.29 -5.46 -8.38
CA GLY A 98 -16.31 -6.37 -7.82
C GLY A 98 -16.15 -7.84 -8.21
N LYS A 99 -15.12 -8.18 -8.97
CA LYS A 99 -14.87 -9.57 -9.39
C LYS A 99 -13.70 -10.15 -8.62
N SER A 100 -13.91 -11.30 -8.02
CA SER A 100 -12.83 -12.04 -7.36
C SER A 100 -11.80 -12.53 -8.40
N VAL A 101 -10.56 -12.14 -8.22
CA VAL A 101 -9.39 -12.58 -9.00
C VAL A 101 -8.73 -13.78 -8.30
N CYS A 102 -8.60 -13.68 -6.97
CA CYS A 102 -8.22 -14.77 -6.09
C CYS A 102 -9.17 -14.76 -4.90
N ALA A 103 -9.76 -15.91 -4.61
CA ALA A 103 -10.87 -15.99 -3.66
C ALA A 103 -10.45 -16.41 -2.24
N SER A 104 -9.21 -16.85 -2.05
CA SER A 104 -8.74 -17.43 -0.78
C SER A 104 -7.52 -16.72 -0.23
N ALA A 105 -7.43 -16.69 1.10
CA ALA A 105 -6.26 -16.22 1.83
C ALA A 105 -5.01 -17.04 1.50
N CYS A 106 -3.84 -16.43 1.62
CA CYS A 106 -2.55 -17.05 1.32
C CYS A 106 -2.34 -18.38 2.06
N HIS A 107 -2.75 -18.43 3.32
CA HIS A 107 -2.61 -19.61 4.18
C HIS A 107 -3.97 -20.27 4.53
N ALA A 108 -5.01 -20.09 3.71
CA ALA A 108 -6.32 -20.71 3.95
C ALA A 108 -6.27 -22.22 4.08
N TRP A 109 -5.37 -22.88 3.37
CA TRP A 109 -5.14 -24.33 3.47
C TRP A 109 -4.57 -24.78 4.83
N LEU A 110 -4.01 -23.86 5.63
CA LEU A 110 -3.62 -24.06 7.03
C LEU A 110 -4.72 -23.64 8.01
N GLY A 111 -5.90 -23.24 7.52
CA GLY A 111 -6.96 -22.67 8.34
C GLY A 111 -6.63 -21.28 8.88
N LYS A 112 -5.73 -20.55 8.22
CA LYS A 112 -5.29 -19.22 8.64
C LYS A 112 -5.94 -18.14 7.77
N PRO A 113 -6.53 -17.10 8.40
CA PRO A 113 -7.05 -15.95 7.67
C PRO A 113 -5.90 -15.08 7.16
N GLU A 114 -6.23 -14.10 6.34
CA GLU A 114 -5.37 -12.94 6.07
C GLU A 114 -6.14 -11.64 6.29
N THR A 115 -5.43 -10.57 6.50
CA THR A 115 -6.01 -9.23 6.56
C THR A 115 -6.25 -8.70 5.15
N VAL A 116 -7.45 -8.23 4.90
CA VAL A 116 -7.88 -7.72 3.59
C VAL A 116 -8.31 -6.27 3.72
N LEU A 117 -7.60 -5.38 3.04
CA LEU A 117 -7.98 -3.99 2.86
C LEU A 117 -8.89 -3.89 1.63
N TYR A 118 -10.03 -3.23 1.76
CA TYR A 118 -11.00 -3.10 0.68
C TYR A 118 -11.63 -1.71 0.58
N ARG A 119 -12.21 -1.42 -0.56
CA ARG A 119 -13.05 -0.25 -0.80
C ARG A 119 -14.38 -0.69 -1.40
N LEU A 120 -15.45 -0.12 -0.89
CA LEU A 120 -16.81 -0.31 -1.44
C LEU A 120 -17.06 0.62 -2.62
N TYR A 121 -18.05 0.30 -3.44
CA TYR A 121 -18.55 1.22 -4.47
C TYR A 121 -19.15 2.50 -3.88
N SER A 122 -19.58 2.48 -2.62
CA SER A 122 -19.99 3.68 -1.85
C SER A 122 -18.84 4.67 -1.62
N GLY A 123 -17.57 4.22 -1.77
CA GLY A 123 -16.37 5.00 -1.49
C GLY A 123 -15.77 4.72 -0.10
N GLU A 124 -16.46 3.99 0.76
CA GLU A 124 -16.00 3.61 2.09
C GLU A 124 -14.85 2.61 2.01
N PHE A 125 -13.86 2.80 2.89
CA PHE A 125 -12.76 1.85 3.09
C PHE A 125 -13.01 1.00 4.31
N GLY A 126 -12.58 -0.25 4.25
CA GLY A 126 -12.62 -1.15 5.39
C GLY A 126 -11.44 -2.13 5.38
N ILE A 127 -11.24 -2.76 6.52
CA ILE A 127 -10.23 -3.78 6.71
C ILE A 127 -10.80 -4.87 7.61
N GLN A 128 -10.56 -6.13 7.25
CA GLN A 128 -10.97 -7.25 8.10
C GLN A 128 -10.10 -8.48 7.82
N ARG A 129 -10.08 -9.41 8.78
CA ARG A 129 -9.51 -10.75 8.58
C ARG A 129 -10.55 -11.69 8.02
N CYS A 130 -10.22 -12.40 6.97
CA CYS A 130 -11.06 -13.45 6.40
C CYS A 130 -10.23 -14.52 5.67
N MET A 131 -10.81 -15.68 5.50
CA MET A 131 -10.19 -16.78 4.74
C MET A 131 -10.60 -16.78 3.28
N TYR A 132 -11.76 -16.20 2.97
CA TYR A 132 -12.33 -16.23 1.63
C TYR A 132 -12.93 -14.86 1.27
N ALA A 133 -12.83 -14.49 0.01
CA ALA A 133 -13.40 -13.26 -0.53
C ALA A 133 -14.92 -13.15 -0.33
N SER A 134 -15.62 -14.29 -0.22
CA SER A 134 -17.07 -14.33 0.06
C SER A 134 -17.45 -13.87 1.47
N GLN A 135 -16.47 -13.68 2.36
CA GLN A 135 -16.68 -13.13 3.70
C GLN A 135 -16.54 -11.61 3.74
N LEU A 136 -16.13 -10.99 2.64
CA LEU A 136 -16.12 -9.53 2.49
C LEU A 136 -17.56 -9.00 2.38
N PRO A 137 -17.82 -7.74 2.76
CA PRO A 137 -19.15 -7.16 2.63
C PRO A 137 -19.58 -7.05 1.17
N ASP A 138 -20.87 -6.94 0.94
CA ASP A 138 -21.42 -6.69 -0.38
C ASP A 138 -20.95 -5.33 -0.93
N GLY A 139 -20.86 -5.23 -2.25
CA GLY A 139 -20.49 -3.97 -2.90
C GLY A 139 -19.01 -3.62 -2.86
N VAL A 140 -18.14 -4.60 -2.59
CA VAL A 140 -16.70 -4.37 -2.71
C VAL A 140 -16.32 -4.04 -4.15
N LYS A 141 -15.72 -2.86 -4.34
CA LYS A 141 -15.15 -2.42 -5.61
C LYS A 141 -13.81 -3.08 -5.88
N TRP A 142 -12.92 -3.01 -4.89
CA TRP A 142 -11.65 -3.70 -4.91
C TRP A 142 -11.27 -4.19 -3.50
N ALA A 143 -10.48 -5.24 -3.45
CA ALA A 143 -9.89 -5.74 -2.22
C ALA A 143 -8.48 -6.28 -2.48
N VAL A 144 -7.59 -6.09 -1.51
CA VAL A 144 -6.21 -6.56 -1.54
C VAL A 144 -5.89 -7.20 -0.21
N GLY A 145 -5.63 -8.50 -0.23
CA GLY A 145 -5.16 -9.25 0.92
C GLY A 145 -3.67 -9.08 1.14
N GLY A 146 -3.27 -9.20 2.37
CA GLY A 146 -1.89 -9.07 2.80
C GLY A 146 -1.73 -9.45 4.27
N MET A 147 -0.56 -9.24 4.82
CA MET A 147 -0.35 -9.34 6.27
C MET A 147 -0.83 -8.06 6.96
N GLY A 148 -1.63 -8.20 8.00
CA GLY A 148 -2.15 -7.07 8.78
C GLY A 148 -1.04 -6.22 9.38
N LEU A 149 -1.26 -4.90 9.37
CA LEU A 149 -0.40 -3.92 10.03
C LEU A 149 -1.22 -3.13 11.05
N LEU A 150 -0.57 -2.25 11.79
CA LEU A 150 -1.16 -1.44 12.85
C LEU A 150 -1.75 -2.34 13.94
N ASP A 151 -3.00 -2.14 14.31
CA ASP A 151 -3.66 -2.91 15.36
C ASP A 151 -3.98 -4.37 14.95
N LEU A 152 -3.81 -4.68 13.67
CA LEU A 152 -3.96 -6.04 13.12
C LEU A 152 -2.62 -6.75 12.89
N TYR A 153 -1.50 -6.21 13.37
CA TYR A 153 -0.19 -6.84 13.22
C TYR A 153 -0.06 -8.10 14.07
N ASP A 154 -0.40 -9.24 13.50
CA ASP A 154 -0.19 -10.58 14.09
C ASP A 154 0.20 -11.59 13.01
N PRO A 155 1.51 -11.67 12.67
CA PRO A 155 1.98 -12.60 11.63
C PRO A 155 1.68 -14.06 11.92
N GLN A 156 1.65 -14.48 13.20
CA GLN A 156 1.41 -15.88 13.56
C GLN A 156 -0.04 -16.28 13.33
N GLU A 157 -0.98 -15.40 13.65
CA GLU A 157 -2.40 -15.64 13.40
C GLU A 157 -2.68 -15.82 11.90
N GLU A 158 -1.97 -15.07 11.05
CA GLU A 158 -2.12 -15.11 9.60
C GLU A 158 -1.23 -16.18 8.91
N GLY A 159 -0.52 -16.98 9.69
CA GLY A 159 0.28 -18.11 9.17
C GLY A 159 1.70 -17.73 8.71
N PHE A 160 2.14 -16.48 8.90
CA PHE A 160 3.51 -16.04 8.61
C PHE A 160 4.47 -16.44 9.75
N SER A 161 4.66 -17.76 9.92
CA SER A 161 5.50 -18.35 10.95
C SER A 161 6.26 -19.56 10.40
N GLY A 162 7.27 -20.04 11.13
CA GLY A 162 8.08 -21.17 10.70
C GLY A 162 8.71 -20.94 9.31
N GLN A 163 8.48 -21.82 8.36
CA GLN A 163 9.02 -21.71 7.00
C GLN A 163 8.43 -20.53 6.19
N TYR A 164 7.31 -19.94 6.63
CA TYR A 164 6.67 -18.79 5.99
C TYR A 164 7.05 -17.45 6.66
N ALA A 165 7.93 -17.48 7.67
CA ALA A 165 8.42 -16.29 8.34
C ALA A 165 9.44 -15.50 7.51
N ASP A 166 9.86 -16.00 6.35
CA ASP A 166 10.83 -15.35 5.47
C ASP A 166 10.34 -13.98 4.98
N VAL A 167 9.03 -13.79 4.85
CA VAL A 167 8.40 -12.51 4.52
C VAL A 167 8.64 -11.44 5.59
N LEU A 168 8.98 -11.82 6.83
CA LEU A 168 9.24 -10.89 7.93
C LEU A 168 10.68 -10.42 8.00
N ARG A 169 11.59 -11.06 7.24
CA ARG A 169 13.03 -10.74 7.26
C ARG A 169 13.30 -9.34 6.73
N ARG A 170 14.49 -8.84 7.01
CA ARG A 170 14.96 -7.57 6.44
C ARG A 170 15.16 -7.70 4.93
N THR A 171 14.28 -7.06 4.19
CA THR A 171 14.32 -7.01 2.72
C THR A 171 13.53 -5.80 2.23
N ASN A 172 13.30 -5.69 0.92
CA ASN A 172 12.36 -4.71 0.40
C ASN A 172 10.93 -5.24 0.57
N HIS A 173 10.02 -4.39 1.00
CA HIS A 173 8.61 -4.71 1.14
C HIS A 173 7.75 -3.68 0.43
N THR A 174 6.51 -4.04 0.18
CA THR A 174 5.48 -3.11 -0.24
C THR A 174 4.33 -3.11 0.77
N ALA A 175 3.68 -1.98 0.92
CA ALA A 175 2.52 -1.85 1.79
C ALA A 175 1.46 -0.98 1.12
N LEU A 176 0.21 -1.27 1.44
CA LEU A 176 -0.96 -0.52 1.02
C LEU A 176 -1.67 -0.02 2.26
N GLY A 177 -1.99 1.27 2.30
CA GLY A 177 -2.70 1.84 3.45
C GLY A 177 -3.65 2.95 3.08
N VAL A 178 -4.44 3.39 4.06
CA VAL A 178 -5.43 4.46 3.91
C VAL A 178 -5.24 5.48 5.03
N LYS A 179 -5.36 6.76 4.68
CA LYS A 179 -5.41 7.89 5.61
C LYS A 179 -6.21 9.04 4.99
N GLY A 180 -7.17 9.57 5.74
CA GLY A 180 -7.97 10.72 5.30
C GLY A 180 -8.68 10.48 3.96
N GLY A 181 -9.15 9.25 3.70
CA GLY A 181 -9.79 8.89 2.44
C GLY A 181 -8.87 8.76 1.23
N MET A 182 -7.54 8.82 1.43
CA MET A 182 -6.53 8.63 0.39
C MET A 182 -5.83 7.30 0.55
N VAL A 183 -5.45 6.69 -0.56
CA VAL A 183 -4.71 5.43 -0.61
C VAL A 183 -3.21 5.70 -0.73
N TYR A 184 -2.42 5.04 0.09
CA TYR A 184 -0.96 5.12 0.13
C TYR A 184 -0.38 3.82 -0.40
N LEU A 185 0.36 3.90 -1.49
CA LEU A 185 1.15 2.81 -2.05
C LEU A 185 2.60 3.06 -1.62
N ILE A 186 3.16 2.16 -0.82
CA ILE A 186 4.41 2.40 -0.11
C ILE A 186 5.43 1.33 -0.47
N TYR A 187 6.65 1.75 -0.80
CA TYR A 187 7.79 0.86 -0.95
C TYR A 187 8.74 1.05 0.23
N CYS A 188 8.96 0.00 0.99
CA CYS A 188 9.77 -0.02 2.20
C CYS A 188 11.11 -0.71 1.91
N ALA A 189 12.14 0.07 1.64
CA ALA A 189 13.47 -0.45 1.30
C ALA A 189 14.21 -0.94 2.55
N GLY A 190 14.66 -2.21 2.54
CA GLY A 190 15.53 -2.77 3.55
C GLY A 190 14.94 -2.83 4.96
N MET A 191 13.64 -3.05 5.08
CA MET A 191 12.90 -3.12 6.34
C MET A 191 12.56 -4.57 6.71
N THR A 192 12.39 -4.85 8.00
CA THR A 192 11.71 -6.04 8.50
C THR A 192 10.20 -5.79 8.51
N GLY A 193 9.37 -6.85 8.63
CA GLY A 193 7.92 -6.68 8.74
C GLY A 193 7.49 -5.76 9.89
N ARG A 194 8.21 -5.81 11.04
CA ARG A 194 7.97 -4.91 12.18
C ARG A 194 8.31 -3.46 11.85
N GLU A 195 9.42 -3.21 11.16
CA GLU A 195 9.80 -1.85 10.75
C GLU A 195 8.84 -1.28 9.70
N VAL A 196 8.24 -2.13 8.86
CA VAL A 196 7.14 -1.72 7.95
C VAL A 196 5.92 -1.29 8.77
N ASP A 197 5.53 -2.05 9.79
CA ASP A 197 4.44 -1.66 10.69
C ASP A 197 4.71 -0.32 11.37
N GLU A 198 5.91 -0.16 11.96
CA GLU A 198 6.32 1.10 12.59
C GLU A 198 6.34 2.28 11.60
N HIS A 199 6.73 2.03 10.35
CA HIS A 199 6.70 3.05 9.30
C HIS A 199 5.27 3.47 8.97
N CYS A 200 4.34 2.53 8.83
CA CYS A 200 2.92 2.82 8.61
C CYS A 200 2.29 3.59 9.78
N ARG A 201 2.65 3.25 11.03
CA ARG A 201 2.24 4.02 12.23
C ARG A 201 2.79 5.45 12.20
N LYS A 202 4.05 5.65 11.81
CA LYS A 202 4.65 7.00 11.68
C LYS A 202 3.96 7.84 10.60
N LEU A 203 3.52 7.22 9.52
CA LEU A 203 2.70 7.88 8.49
C LEU A 203 1.32 8.29 9.02
N GLY A 204 0.89 7.70 10.15
CA GLY A 204 -0.44 7.89 10.73
C GLY A 204 -1.52 7.27 9.86
N LEU A 205 -1.25 6.13 9.24
CA LEU A 205 -2.26 5.39 8.48
C LEU A 205 -3.35 4.87 9.43
N GLU A 206 -4.57 4.86 8.95
CA GLU A 206 -5.76 4.37 9.65
C GLU A 206 -5.96 2.87 9.41
N LEU A 207 -5.69 2.43 8.18
CA LEU A 207 -5.78 1.04 7.74
C LEU A 207 -4.51 0.72 6.95
N ALA A 208 -3.94 -0.50 7.13
CA ALA A 208 -2.78 -0.90 6.33
C ALA A 208 -2.60 -2.42 6.27
N VAL A 209 -2.05 -2.89 5.14
CA VAL A 209 -1.59 -4.26 4.92
C VAL A 209 -0.19 -4.25 4.30
N MET A 210 0.65 -5.19 4.73
CA MET A 210 1.92 -5.47 4.08
C MET A 210 1.69 -6.49 2.96
N LEU A 211 2.28 -6.23 1.82
CA LEU A 211 2.18 -7.07 0.63
C LEU A 211 3.47 -7.86 0.41
N ASP A 212 3.58 -8.53 -0.72
CA ASP A 212 4.75 -9.33 -1.06
C ASP A 212 6.05 -8.49 -1.08
N GLY A 213 7.16 -9.15 -0.82
CA GLY A 213 8.44 -8.50 -0.61
C GLY A 213 9.58 -9.14 -1.43
N GLY A 214 10.82 -8.82 -1.02
CA GLY A 214 12.02 -9.31 -1.66
C GLY A 214 12.21 -8.75 -3.07
N HIS A 215 12.53 -9.64 -4.01
CA HIS A 215 12.79 -9.26 -5.40
C HIS A 215 11.52 -8.91 -6.21
N VAL A 216 10.35 -9.20 -5.69
CA VAL A 216 9.08 -8.82 -6.32
C VAL A 216 8.56 -7.46 -5.85
N ALA A 217 9.11 -6.93 -4.76
CA ALA A 217 8.75 -5.60 -4.28
C ALA A 217 9.19 -4.52 -5.28
N ALA A 218 8.26 -3.74 -5.77
CA ALA A 218 8.54 -2.66 -6.71
C ALA A 218 7.50 -1.55 -6.64
N ILE A 219 7.93 -0.33 -6.96
CA ILE A 219 7.07 0.85 -7.11
C ILE A 219 7.47 1.60 -8.37
N ASN A 220 6.50 2.10 -9.12
CA ASN A 220 6.70 2.94 -10.29
C ASN A 220 5.85 4.19 -10.19
N GLY A 221 6.48 5.34 -10.21
CA GLY A 221 5.84 6.65 -10.19
C GLY A 221 6.36 7.56 -11.30
N ALA A 222 5.85 8.78 -11.36
CA ALA A 222 6.27 9.79 -12.33
C ALA A 222 7.79 10.07 -12.26
N GLU A 223 8.38 9.91 -11.07
CA GLU A 223 9.81 9.84 -10.85
C GLU A 223 10.15 8.41 -10.42
N SER A 224 10.94 7.70 -11.17
CA SER A 224 11.34 6.32 -10.85
C SER A 224 12.14 6.29 -9.56
N PHE A 225 11.51 6.01 -8.44
CA PHE A 225 12.16 5.95 -7.12
C PHE A 225 12.82 4.61 -6.83
N ALA A 226 12.27 3.52 -7.35
CA ALA A 226 12.82 2.21 -7.19
C ALA A 226 12.96 1.52 -8.54
N LYS A 227 14.10 0.86 -8.72
CA LYS A 227 14.34 0.11 -9.94
C LYS A 227 13.44 -1.11 -9.96
N ILE A 228 12.47 -1.10 -10.86
CA ILE A 228 11.59 -2.22 -11.07
C ILE A 228 12.34 -3.33 -11.79
N ASN A 229 12.45 -4.49 -11.18
CA ASN A 229 12.84 -5.70 -11.90
C ASN A 229 11.63 -6.24 -12.67
N THR A 230 11.40 -5.68 -13.85
CA THR A 230 10.22 -5.93 -14.68
C THR A 230 10.04 -7.40 -15.10
N GLY A 231 11.09 -8.22 -15.00
CA GLY A 231 11.03 -9.65 -15.35
C GLY A 231 10.35 -10.53 -14.29
N GLN A 232 10.15 -10.01 -13.10
CA GLN A 232 9.68 -10.81 -11.96
C GLN A 232 8.27 -10.49 -11.48
N ILE A 233 7.73 -9.30 -11.82
CA ILE A 233 6.34 -8.97 -11.49
C ILE A 233 5.43 -9.62 -12.52
N GLN A 234 4.89 -10.74 -12.15
CA GLN A 234 4.17 -11.56 -13.11
C GLN A 234 2.64 -11.52 -12.94
N TYR A 235 2.07 -10.91 -11.87
CA TYR A 235 0.67 -11.19 -11.59
C TYR A 235 -0.25 -9.99 -11.43
N TYR A 236 -0.29 -9.31 -10.31
CA TYR A 236 -1.24 -8.22 -10.14
C TYR A 236 -0.55 -7.00 -9.54
N MET A 237 -0.78 -5.90 -10.18
CA MET A 237 -0.33 -4.59 -9.75
C MET A 237 -1.48 -3.81 -9.17
N ILE A 238 -1.13 -2.93 -8.26
CA ILE A 238 -2.02 -1.94 -7.72
C ILE A 238 -1.64 -0.63 -8.40
N GLN A 239 -2.53 -0.09 -9.21
CA GLN A 239 -2.33 1.18 -9.89
C GLN A 239 -3.10 2.26 -9.16
N GLY A 240 -2.42 3.36 -8.82
CA GLY A 240 -3.06 4.55 -8.25
C GLY A 240 -3.80 5.36 -9.32
N ASN A 241 -4.97 5.85 -8.95
CA ASN A 241 -5.83 6.74 -9.73
C ASN A 241 -6.05 8.06 -9.02
#